data_652f6e33461ae39787d8319085f73ac8
#
_entry.id   652f6e33461ae39787d8319085f73ac8
#
_cell.length_a   1.000
_cell.length_b   1.000
_cell.length_c   1.000
_cell.angle_alpha   90.00
_cell.angle_beta   90.00
_cell.angle_gamma   90.00
#
_symmetry.space_group_name_H-M   'P 1'
#
loop_
_entity.id
_entity.type
_entity.pdbx_description
1 polymer ?
#
loop_
_entity_poly.entity_id
_entity_poly.type
_entity_poly.pdbx_seq_one_letter_code
_entity_poly.pdbx_strand_id
1 'polypeptide(L)'
;MTPFRIDVPQSDLDDLSDRLARTRWPRSLPGTGWSRGVPVDYLRELTEHWASGYDWRAHEARLNDLPQLVTEIDGLDVHLLHVRSPEPDALPLLLTHGWPNSVVEFTELIGPLTDPRAHGADPTQAFHLVVPSVPGYGFSQAPPAGFTIDRLARMWVELMANLGYHRYGTQGGDLGAYVAPRVAAVAPERVVGVHIDGGFGFPTAADVPEMSAAERAEWEQMQQWMSGGVDHHALLRAAPQTFSYAWNDSPVGLLAWMMQKFKEFTMTVPTPEQAIDRDHLLTNVSLYWFTGTSGTSSWPMYERLTLADDGGFAWPTGQRRVPSGVYGGGSALMRRLAERDNTIVHWPQGNPGSHFVAMDEPLAHAADIRAFFRGLR
;
A
#
# COMPACT_ATOMS: atom_id res chain seq x y z
N MET A 1 0.23 10.12 -22.97
CA MET A 1 -0.54 9.07 -22.24
C MET A 1 -1.13 8.11 -23.25
N THR A 2 -0.87 6.82 -23.07
CA THR A 2 -1.30 5.77 -23.98
C THR A 2 -2.17 4.78 -23.21
N PRO A 3 -3.31 4.31 -23.75
CA PRO A 3 -4.09 3.25 -23.15
C PRO A 3 -3.22 2.02 -22.89
N PHE A 4 -3.40 1.41 -21.73
CA PHE A 4 -2.70 0.20 -21.33
C PHE A 4 -3.70 -0.92 -21.05
N ARG A 5 -3.30 -2.13 -21.33
CA ARG A 5 -4.07 -3.35 -21.05
C ARG A 5 -3.12 -4.43 -20.55
N ILE A 6 -3.48 -5.08 -19.48
CA ILE A 6 -2.76 -6.25 -18.98
C ILE A 6 -3.04 -7.40 -19.95
N ASP A 7 -1.99 -8.03 -20.45
CA ASP A 7 -2.08 -9.16 -21.37
C ASP A 7 -0.91 -10.12 -21.09
N VAL A 8 -1.05 -10.89 -20.00
CA VAL A 8 -0.02 -11.86 -19.60
C VAL A 8 0.00 -13.00 -20.62
N PRO A 9 1.14 -13.30 -21.27
CA PRO A 9 1.23 -14.40 -22.23
C PRO A 9 0.78 -15.74 -21.63
N GLN A 10 0.13 -16.58 -22.41
CA GLN A 10 -0.29 -17.92 -21.95
C GLN A 10 0.91 -18.76 -21.51
N SER A 11 2.07 -18.61 -22.16
CA SER A 11 3.32 -19.25 -21.76
C SER A 11 3.74 -18.97 -20.31
N ASP A 12 3.44 -17.77 -19.81
CA ASP A 12 3.83 -17.36 -18.45
C ASP A 12 2.88 -17.97 -17.41
N LEU A 13 1.59 -18.14 -17.78
CA LEU A 13 0.63 -18.88 -16.95
C LEU A 13 0.99 -20.38 -16.91
N ASP A 14 1.40 -20.94 -18.04
CA ASP A 14 1.81 -22.32 -18.14
C ASP A 14 3.11 -22.57 -17.33
N ASP A 15 4.08 -21.62 -17.38
CA ASP A 15 5.31 -21.69 -16.57
C ASP A 15 4.99 -21.58 -15.07
N LEU A 16 4.07 -20.69 -14.68
CA LEU A 16 3.61 -20.60 -13.28
C LEU A 16 3.02 -21.92 -12.80
N SER A 17 2.09 -22.49 -13.60
CA SER A 17 1.46 -23.79 -13.27
C SER A 17 2.48 -24.89 -13.12
N ASP A 18 3.42 -24.99 -14.05
CA ASP A 18 4.52 -25.96 -14.05
C ASP A 18 5.42 -25.82 -12.82
N ARG A 19 5.74 -24.60 -12.40
CA ARG A 19 6.55 -24.33 -11.21
C ARG A 19 5.81 -24.66 -9.93
N LEU A 20 4.52 -24.33 -9.82
CA LEU A 20 3.69 -24.70 -8.68
C LEU A 20 3.62 -26.22 -8.53
N ALA A 21 3.41 -26.97 -9.63
CA ALA A 21 3.37 -28.44 -9.63
C ALA A 21 4.71 -29.09 -9.23
N ARG A 22 5.84 -28.45 -9.53
CA ARG A 22 7.19 -28.95 -9.23
C ARG A 22 7.78 -28.37 -7.94
N THR A 23 7.00 -27.75 -7.08
CA THR A 23 7.46 -27.15 -5.83
C THR A 23 8.24 -28.14 -4.97
N ARG A 24 9.44 -27.76 -4.56
CA ARG A 24 10.29 -28.53 -3.63
C ARG A 24 10.01 -28.09 -2.19
N TRP A 25 9.06 -28.74 -1.57
CA TRP A 25 8.65 -28.41 -0.22
C TRP A 25 9.76 -28.62 0.82
N PRO A 26 9.99 -27.64 1.72
CA PRO A 26 10.90 -27.85 2.84
C PRO A 26 10.30 -28.81 3.86
N ARG A 27 11.14 -29.34 4.75
CA ARG A 27 10.64 -30.05 5.94
C ARG A 27 9.99 -29.04 6.89
N SER A 28 8.84 -29.41 7.45
CA SER A 28 8.16 -28.61 8.43
C SER A 28 8.98 -28.44 9.71
N LEU A 29 8.85 -27.31 10.38
CA LEU A 29 9.32 -27.08 11.75
C LEU A 29 8.18 -27.44 12.70
N PRO A 30 8.17 -28.60 13.36
CA PRO A 30 7.01 -29.09 14.09
C PRO A 30 6.69 -28.23 15.30
N GLY A 31 5.37 -27.99 15.53
CA GLY A 31 4.88 -27.30 16.71
C GLY A 31 5.12 -25.77 16.73
N THR A 32 5.56 -25.18 15.62
CA THR A 32 5.90 -23.75 15.58
C THR A 32 4.75 -22.84 15.10
N GLY A 33 3.79 -23.38 14.32
CA GLY A 33 2.77 -22.54 13.67
C GLY A 33 3.43 -21.37 12.92
N TRP A 34 2.91 -20.16 13.10
CA TRP A 34 3.44 -18.93 12.51
C TRP A 34 4.68 -18.36 13.24
N SER A 35 5.07 -18.88 14.40
CA SER A 35 6.17 -18.29 15.20
C SER A 35 7.56 -18.40 14.56
N ARG A 36 7.71 -19.18 13.51
CA ARG A 36 8.96 -19.37 12.75
C ARG A 36 8.76 -19.23 11.24
N GLY A 37 7.80 -18.39 10.87
CA GLY A 37 7.45 -18.14 9.48
C GLY A 37 6.18 -18.88 9.05
N VAL A 38 5.90 -18.85 7.77
CA VAL A 38 4.67 -19.42 7.20
C VAL A 38 4.64 -20.93 7.36
N PRO A 39 3.57 -21.52 7.95
CA PRO A 39 3.46 -22.96 8.09
C PRO A 39 3.39 -23.67 6.74
N VAL A 40 4.07 -24.80 6.62
CA VAL A 40 4.14 -25.57 5.34
C VAL A 40 2.76 -26.04 4.89
N ASP A 41 1.93 -26.54 5.83
CA ASP A 41 0.61 -27.06 5.48
C ASP A 41 -0.34 -25.96 5.00
N TYR A 42 -0.32 -24.80 5.67
CA TYR A 42 -1.04 -23.60 5.22
C TYR A 42 -0.61 -23.18 3.81
N LEU A 43 0.70 -23.11 3.56
CA LEU A 43 1.20 -22.66 2.28
C LEU A 43 0.89 -23.67 1.15
N ARG A 44 0.83 -24.98 1.46
CA ARG A 44 0.41 -26.03 0.51
C ARG A 44 -1.03 -25.82 0.07
N GLU A 45 -1.94 -25.62 1.00
CA GLU A 45 -3.36 -25.41 0.72
C GLU A 45 -3.55 -24.16 -0.17
N LEU A 46 -2.88 -23.04 0.16
CA LEU A 46 -2.94 -21.83 -0.62
C LEU A 46 -2.31 -22.00 -2.02
N THR A 47 -1.20 -22.75 -2.12
CA THR A 47 -0.56 -23.08 -3.39
C THR A 47 -1.44 -23.96 -4.29
N GLU A 48 -2.12 -24.94 -3.71
CA GLU A 48 -3.09 -25.80 -4.43
C GLU A 48 -4.25 -24.97 -4.97
N HIS A 49 -4.74 -24.01 -4.17
CA HIS A 49 -5.77 -23.09 -4.62
C HIS A 49 -5.25 -22.19 -5.74
N TRP A 50 -4.05 -21.64 -5.64
CA TRP A 50 -3.44 -20.82 -6.70
C TRP A 50 -3.26 -21.58 -7.99
N ALA A 51 -2.91 -22.89 -7.93
CA ALA A 51 -2.70 -23.75 -9.09
C ALA A 51 -3.98 -24.20 -9.79
N SER A 52 -5.11 -24.34 -9.06
CA SER A 52 -6.31 -25.02 -9.60
C SER A 52 -7.64 -24.35 -9.28
N GLY A 53 -7.71 -23.50 -8.27
CA GLY A 53 -8.94 -22.81 -7.83
C GLY A 53 -8.98 -21.34 -8.23
N TYR A 54 -7.83 -20.73 -8.43
CA TYR A 54 -7.67 -19.32 -8.81
C TYR A 54 -7.60 -19.18 -10.33
N ASP A 55 -8.37 -18.26 -10.89
CA ASP A 55 -8.40 -17.98 -12.34
C ASP A 55 -7.80 -16.60 -12.64
N TRP A 56 -6.51 -16.57 -12.99
CA TRP A 56 -5.85 -15.31 -13.39
C TRP A 56 -6.61 -14.57 -14.49
N ARG A 57 -7.12 -15.29 -15.52
CA ARG A 57 -7.79 -14.65 -16.66
C ARG A 57 -9.05 -13.89 -16.24
N ALA A 58 -9.79 -14.42 -15.25
CA ALA A 58 -10.94 -13.73 -14.69
C ALA A 58 -10.51 -12.45 -13.94
N HIS A 59 -9.42 -12.50 -13.18
CA HIS A 59 -8.90 -11.33 -12.45
C HIS A 59 -8.22 -10.31 -13.38
N GLU A 60 -7.45 -10.76 -14.36
CA GLU A 60 -6.91 -9.93 -15.43
C GLU A 60 -8.01 -9.17 -16.18
N ALA A 61 -9.12 -9.85 -16.50
CA ALA A 61 -10.27 -9.22 -17.14
C ALA A 61 -10.88 -8.13 -16.25
N ARG A 62 -11.08 -8.41 -14.93
CA ARG A 62 -11.60 -7.41 -13.98
C ARG A 62 -10.67 -6.20 -13.84
N LEU A 63 -9.36 -6.42 -13.79
CA LEU A 63 -8.39 -5.32 -13.78
C LEU A 63 -8.45 -4.52 -15.07
N ASN A 64 -8.67 -5.19 -16.21
CA ASN A 64 -8.80 -4.56 -17.52
C ASN A 64 -10.14 -3.86 -17.77
N ASP A 65 -11.17 -4.11 -16.96
CA ASP A 65 -12.41 -3.31 -16.94
C ASP A 65 -12.18 -1.91 -16.37
N LEU A 66 -11.09 -1.70 -15.65
CA LEU A 66 -10.67 -0.39 -15.16
C LEU A 66 -9.85 0.34 -16.22
N PRO A 67 -10.13 1.62 -16.50
CA PRO A 67 -9.32 2.41 -17.44
C PRO A 67 -7.87 2.52 -16.98
N GLN A 68 -6.94 2.03 -17.79
CA GLN A 68 -5.51 2.01 -17.50
C GLN A 68 -4.73 2.81 -18.55
N LEU A 69 -3.68 3.47 -18.10
CA LEU A 69 -2.81 4.29 -18.93
C LEU A 69 -1.33 4.01 -18.59
N VAL A 70 -0.46 4.25 -19.56
CA VAL A 70 0.98 4.44 -19.33
C VAL A 70 1.35 5.84 -19.82
N THR A 71 2.21 6.50 -19.06
CA THR A 71 2.74 7.83 -19.41
C THR A 71 4.17 7.97 -18.94
N GLU A 72 5.00 8.65 -19.71
CA GLU A 72 6.34 9.02 -19.27
C GLU A 72 6.28 10.22 -18.33
N ILE A 73 6.91 10.12 -17.17
CA ILE A 73 7.10 11.21 -16.20
C ILE A 73 8.51 11.13 -15.65
N ASP A 74 9.24 12.24 -15.73
CA ASP A 74 10.62 12.34 -15.25
C ASP A 74 11.54 11.25 -15.83
N GLY A 75 11.29 10.86 -17.09
CA GLY A 75 12.04 9.84 -17.84
C GLY A 75 11.73 8.40 -17.43
N LEU A 76 10.64 8.15 -16.71
CA LEU A 76 10.17 6.83 -16.34
C LEU A 76 8.77 6.56 -16.91
N ASP A 77 8.56 5.36 -17.45
CA ASP A 77 7.22 4.89 -17.78
C ASP A 77 6.45 4.56 -16.50
N VAL A 78 5.33 5.26 -16.31
CA VAL A 78 4.44 5.09 -15.15
C VAL A 78 3.10 4.57 -15.61
N HIS A 79 2.73 3.38 -15.13
CA HIS A 79 1.40 2.82 -15.25
C HIS A 79 0.47 3.41 -14.19
N LEU A 80 -0.82 3.59 -14.54
CA LEU A 80 -1.83 4.06 -13.60
C LEU A 80 -3.22 3.56 -13.97
N LEU A 81 -4.08 3.43 -12.95
CA LEU A 81 -5.53 3.40 -13.15
C LEU A 81 -6.04 4.85 -13.11
N HIS A 82 -6.88 5.22 -14.06
CA HIS A 82 -7.52 6.53 -14.07
C HIS A 82 -9.02 6.38 -14.26
N VAL A 83 -9.75 6.31 -13.15
CA VAL A 83 -11.19 6.05 -13.13
C VAL A 83 -11.94 7.34 -12.84
N ARG A 84 -12.70 7.80 -13.81
CA ARG A 84 -13.52 9.01 -13.67
C ARG A 84 -14.89 8.66 -13.12
N SER A 85 -15.32 9.42 -12.13
CA SER A 85 -16.70 9.39 -11.64
C SER A 85 -17.68 9.83 -12.73
N PRO A 86 -18.92 9.30 -12.76
CA PRO A 86 -20.00 9.87 -13.55
C PRO A 86 -20.45 11.26 -13.05
N GLU A 87 -20.14 11.62 -11.81
CA GLU A 87 -20.47 12.93 -11.24
C GLU A 87 -19.48 13.99 -11.75
N PRO A 88 -19.94 15.05 -12.44
CA PRO A 88 -19.04 15.99 -13.14
C PRO A 88 -18.16 16.82 -12.20
N ASP A 89 -18.63 17.07 -10.97
CA ASP A 89 -17.96 17.90 -9.96
C ASP A 89 -17.17 17.04 -8.96
N ALA A 90 -16.90 15.77 -9.29
CA ALA A 90 -16.12 14.87 -8.47
C ALA A 90 -14.71 15.41 -8.21
N LEU A 91 -14.28 15.40 -6.93
CA LEU A 91 -12.94 15.85 -6.57
C LEU A 91 -11.89 14.82 -7.06
N PRO A 92 -10.86 15.23 -7.80
CA PRO A 92 -9.75 14.32 -8.10
C PRO A 92 -9.05 13.86 -6.82
N LEU A 93 -8.75 12.57 -6.72
CA LEU A 93 -8.07 11.96 -5.58
C LEU A 93 -6.93 11.08 -6.09
N LEU A 94 -5.73 11.40 -5.66
CA LEU A 94 -4.53 10.62 -5.91
C LEU A 94 -4.36 9.58 -4.81
N LEU A 95 -4.37 8.29 -5.16
CA LEU A 95 -4.15 7.16 -4.24
C LEU A 95 -2.76 6.56 -4.47
N THR A 96 -1.96 6.46 -3.43
CA THR A 96 -0.61 5.88 -3.51
C THR A 96 -0.54 4.64 -2.62
N HIS A 97 -0.33 3.47 -3.24
CA HIS A 97 -0.19 2.19 -2.54
C HIS A 97 1.18 2.04 -1.86
N GLY A 98 1.31 1.00 -1.04
CA GLY A 98 2.54 0.64 -0.37
C GLY A 98 3.06 -0.76 -0.72
N TRP A 99 3.98 -1.28 0.11
CA TRP A 99 4.56 -2.61 0.00
C TRP A 99 3.95 -3.54 1.09
N PRO A 100 3.60 -4.80 0.82
CA PRO A 100 3.77 -5.57 -0.42
C PRO A 100 2.58 -5.47 -1.38
N ASN A 101 1.86 -4.37 -1.37
CA ASN A 101 0.71 -4.13 -2.23
C ASN A 101 1.10 -3.58 -3.62
N SER A 102 0.09 -3.28 -4.40
CA SER A 102 0.14 -2.67 -5.73
C SER A 102 -1.15 -1.88 -5.93
N VAL A 103 -1.46 -1.47 -7.16
CA VAL A 103 -2.78 -0.86 -7.48
C VAL A 103 -3.96 -1.78 -7.15
N VAL A 104 -3.73 -3.09 -7.01
CA VAL A 104 -4.74 -4.06 -6.58
C VAL A 104 -5.32 -3.72 -5.21
N GLU A 105 -4.53 -3.10 -4.31
CA GLU A 105 -4.97 -2.63 -3.00
C GLU A 105 -6.27 -1.82 -3.04
N PHE A 106 -6.42 -0.98 -4.06
CA PHE A 106 -7.52 -0.02 -4.13
C PHE A 106 -8.71 -0.47 -4.99
N THR A 107 -8.67 -1.65 -5.60
CA THR A 107 -9.71 -2.06 -6.55
C THR A 107 -11.11 -2.08 -5.94
N GLU A 108 -11.23 -2.48 -4.66
CA GLU A 108 -12.50 -2.50 -3.94
C GLU A 108 -12.97 -1.10 -3.49
N LEU A 109 -12.07 -0.11 -3.49
CA LEU A 109 -12.43 1.29 -3.19
C LEU A 109 -12.98 2.04 -4.41
N ILE A 110 -12.69 1.56 -5.62
CA ILE A 110 -13.00 2.29 -6.86
C ILE A 110 -14.49 2.58 -6.97
N GLY A 111 -15.34 1.56 -6.90
CA GLY A 111 -16.79 1.74 -6.95
C GLY A 111 -17.32 2.69 -5.89
N PRO A 112 -17.08 2.40 -4.59
CA PRO A 112 -17.55 3.24 -3.48
C PRO A 112 -17.10 4.70 -3.55
N LEU A 113 -15.95 5.01 -4.14
CA LEU A 113 -15.43 6.38 -4.23
C LEU A 113 -15.84 7.08 -5.54
N THR A 114 -15.94 6.35 -6.66
CA THR A 114 -16.28 6.98 -7.96
C THR A 114 -17.77 7.08 -8.21
N ASP A 115 -18.56 6.12 -7.73
CA ASP A 115 -20.03 6.11 -7.82
C ASP A 115 -20.67 5.86 -6.45
N PRO A 116 -20.56 6.81 -5.51
CA PRO A 116 -21.15 6.67 -4.18
C PRO A 116 -22.66 6.46 -4.21
N ARG A 117 -23.36 6.92 -5.25
CA ARG A 117 -24.80 6.72 -5.44
C ARG A 117 -25.15 5.24 -5.55
N ALA A 118 -24.41 4.47 -6.35
CA ALA A 118 -24.60 3.03 -6.47
C ALA A 118 -24.32 2.28 -5.17
N HIS A 119 -23.56 2.89 -4.26
CA HIS A 119 -23.19 2.35 -2.94
C HIS A 119 -23.98 3.00 -1.76
N GLY A 120 -25.11 3.66 -2.04
CA GLY A 120 -25.98 4.22 -0.99
C GLY A 120 -25.43 5.46 -0.28
N ALA A 121 -24.44 6.14 -0.87
CA ALA A 121 -23.82 7.33 -0.33
C ALA A 121 -24.12 8.59 -1.16
N ASP A 122 -23.75 9.76 -0.64
CA ASP A 122 -24.00 11.06 -1.25
C ASP A 122 -23.15 11.24 -2.53
N PRO A 123 -23.76 11.41 -3.71
CA PRO A 123 -23.07 11.59 -4.98
C PRO A 123 -22.19 12.86 -5.03
N THR A 124 -22.50 13.89 -4.23
CA THR A 124 -21.67 15.10 -4.14
C THR A 124 -20.29 14.83 -3.53
N GLN A 125 -20.10 13.64 -2.96
CA GLN A 125 -18.84 13.19 -2.34
C GLN A 125 -18.04 12.24 -3.25
N ALA A 126 -18.35 12.17 -4.54
CA ALA A 126 -17.67 11.35 -5.52
C ALA A 126 -16.24 11.85 -5.80
N PHE A 127 -15.38 10.94 -6.26
CA PHE A 127 -14.01 11.24 -6.65
C PHE A 127 -13.70 10.76 -8.06
N HIS A 128 -12.87 11.51 -8.78
CA HIS A 128 -12.10 10.95 -9.89
C HIS A 128 -10.83 10.34 -9.31
N LEU A 129 -10.56 9.08 -9.55
CA LEU A 129 -9.41 8.40 -8.97
C LEU A 129 -8.23 8.33 -9.93
N VAL A 130 -7.05 8.66 -9.40
CA VAL A 130 -5.76 8.47 -10.05
C VAL A 130 -4.93 7.55 -9.15
N VAL A 131 -4.65 6.33 -9.63
CA VAL A 131 -4.00 5.27 -8.85
C VAL A 131 -2.75 4.82 -9.60
N PRO A 132 -1.63 5.53 -9.49
CA PRO A 132 -0.40 5.14 -10.16
C PRO A 132 0.24 3.92 -9.51
N SER A 133 0.79 3.01 -10.32
CA SER A 133 1.79 2.06 -9.85
C SER A 133 3.06 2.82 -9.52
N VAL A 134 3.51 2.73 -8.27
CA VAL A 134 4.75 3.37 -7.85
C VAL A 134 5.92 2.84 -8.70
N PRO A 135 6.88 3.68 -9.14
CA PRO A 135 8.05 3.19 -9.87
C PRO A 135 8.72 1.98 -9.21
N GLY A 136 8.97 0.94 -9.99
CA GLY A 136 9.49 -0.35 -9.50
C GLY A 136 8.44 -1.36 -9.09
N TYR A 137 7.14 -0.99 -9.13
CA TYR A 137 6.00 -1.88 -8.83
C TYR A 137 5.16 -2.13 -10.07
N GLY A 138 4.63 -3.33 -10.19
CA GLY A 138 3.69 -3.69 -11.23
C GLY A 138 4.23 -3.37 -12.63
N PHE A 139 3.48 -2.58 -13.40
CA PHE A 139 3.83 -2.24 -14.78
C PHE A 139 4.60 -0.91 -14.92
N SER A 140 4.98 -0.26 -13.81
CA SER A 140 5.83 0.93 -13.85
C SER A 140 7.29 0.57 -13.92
N GLN A 141 8.06 1.35 -14.68
CA GLN A 141 9.50 1.17 -14.81
C GLN A 141 10.20 1.28 -13.44
N ALA A 142 11.24 0.47 -13.23
CA ALA A 142 12.07 0.55 -12.03
C ALA A 142 12.81 1.89 -11.96
N PRO A 143 12.87 2.55 -10.79
CA PRO A 143 13.56 3.81 -10.66
C PRO A 143 15.09 3.63 -10.63
N PRO A 144 15.88 4.65 -11.02
CA PRO A 144 17.32 4.62 -10.89
C PRO A 144 17.75 4.70 -9.42
N ALA A 145 18.99 4.33 -9.12
CA ALA A 145 19.59 4.53 -7.81
C ALA A 145 19.49 5.99 -7.34
N GLY A 146 19.30 6.20 -6.03
CA GLY A 146 19.11 7.52 -5.45
C GLY A 146 17.70 8.10 -5.67
N PHE A 147 16.73 7.28 -6.03
CA PHE A 147 15.33 7.71 -6.16
C PHE A 147 14.72 8.01 -4.79
N THR A 148 14.14 9.20 -4.63
CA THR A 148 13.65 9.70 -3.34
C THR A 148 12.14 9.93 -3.32
N ILE A 149 11.55 9.99 -2.12
CA ILE A 149 10.15 10.41 -1.95
C ILE A 149 9.88 11.79 -2.53
N ASP A 150 10.83 12.72 -2.41
CA ASP A 150 10.70 14.06 -2.98
C ASP A 150 10.61 14.04 -4.51
N ARG A 151 11.36 13.16 -5.14
CA ARG A 151 11.29 12.96 -6.58
C ARG A 151 9.95 12.35 -6.97
N LEU A 152 9.52 11.30 -6.27
CA LEU A 152 8.21 10.66 -6.48
C LEU A 152 7.06 11.65 -6.28
N ALA A 153 7.10 12.48 -5.23
CA ALA A 153 6.07 13.50 -4.98
C ALA A 153 5.98 14.53 -6.11
N ARG A 154 7.12 14.96 -6.66
CA ARG A 154 7.13 15.85 -7.85
C ARG A 154 6.56 15.16 -9.08
N MET A 155 6.87 13.88 -9.30
CA MET A 155 6.27 13.10 -10.39
C MET A 155 4.74 13.01 -10.25
N TRP A 156 4.21 12.84 -9.04
CA TRP A 156 2.76 12.81 -8.81
C TRP A 156 2.11 14.17 -9.06
N VAL A 157 2.77 15.28 -8.67
CA VAL A 157 2.29 16.63 -8.99
C VAL A 157 2.25 16.85 -10.51
N GLU A 158 3.26 16.37 -11.24
CA GLU A 158 3.33 16.44 -12.71
C GLU A 158 2.25 15.53 -13.33
N LEU A 159 2.07 14.30 -12.84
CA LEU A 159 1.03 13.37 -13.29
C LEU A 159 -0.35 14.02 -13.21
N MET A 160 -0.70 14.58 -12.04
CA MET A 160 -1.99 15.24 -11.85
C MET A 160 -2.18 16.44 -12.79
N ALA A 161 -1.13 17.24 -13.00
CA ALA A 161 -1.16 18.35 -13.96
C ALA A 161 -1.37 17.87 -15.40
N ASN A 162 -0.68 16.80 -15.82
CA ASN A 162 -0.79 16.22 -17.16
C ASN A 162 -2.20 15.61 -17.42
N LEU A 163 -2.90 15.19 -16.36
CA LEU A 163 -4.30 14.77 -16.42
C LEU A 163 -5.30 15.95 -16.37
N GLY A 164 -4.79 17.18 -16.23
CA GLY A 164 -5.62 18.40 -16.14
C GLY A 164 -6.17 18.69 -14.74
N TYR A 165 -5.67 18.01 -13.71
CA TYR A 165 -6.10 18.19 -12.32
C TYR A 165 -5.20 19.20 -11.60
N HIS A 166 -5.70 20.41 -11.40
CA HIS A 166 -4.98 21.49 -10.72
C HIS A 166 -5.38 21.67 -9.25
N ARG A 167 -6.41 20.95 -8.80
CA ARG A 167 -6.89 20.93 -7.42
C ARG A 167 -7.37 19.51 -7.09
N TYR A 168 -6.77 18.87 -6.08
CA TYR A 168 -7.01 17.45 -5.77
C TYR A 168 -6.70 17.10 -4.31
N GLY A 169 -7.25 15.98 -3.85
CA GLY A 169 -6.84 15.33 -2.59
C GLY A 169 -5.74 14.31 -2.83
N THR A 170 -5.01 13.95 -1.77
CA THR A 170 -4.04 12.85 -1.79
C THR A 170 -4.29 11.90 -0.62
N GLN A 171 -4.17 10.61 -0.87
CA GLN A 171 -4.38 9.53 0.10
C GLN A 171 -3.34 8.43 -0.07
N GLY A 172 -2.99 7.74 1.03
CA GLY A 172 -2.20 6.53 0.98
C GLY A 172 -1.83 5.98 2.36
N GLY A 173 -1.58 4.66 2.38
CA GLY A 173 -1.04 3.92 3.51
C GLY A 173 0.40 3.47 3.23
N ASP A 174 1.12 2.96 4.23
CA ASP A 174 2.49 2.46 4.09
C ASP A 174 3.41 3.46 3.39
N LEU A 175 4.00 3.13 2.24
CA LEU A 175 4.77 4.06 1.41
C LEU A 175 3.93 5.30 1.02
N GLY A 176 2.63 5.11 0.76
CA GLY A 176 1.72 6.20 0.47
C GLY A 176 1.59 7.21 1.61
N ALA A 177 1.75 6.79 2.86
CA ALA A 177 1.77 7.69 4.02
C ALA A 177 3.01 8.60 4.05
N TYR A 178 4.12 8.21 3.41
CA TYR A 178 5.28 9.09 3.19
C TYR A 178 5.06 10.03 1.99
N VAL A 179 4.43 9.52 0.94
CA VAL A 179 4.26 10.25 -0.33
C VAL A 179 3.17 11.31 -0.24
N ALA A 180 2.00 10.98 0.31
CA ALA A 180 0.84 11.88 0.34
C ALA A 180 1.11 13.24 1.01
N PRO A 181 1.72 13.32 2.22
CA PRO A 181 2.08 14.60 2.81
C PRO A 181 3.18 15.33 2.02
N ARG A 182 4.06 14.58 1.35
CA ARG A 182 5.13 15.18 0.56
C ARG A 182 4.63 15.82 -0.73
N VAL A 183 3.62 15.23 -1.39
CA VAL A 183 2.90 15.85 -2.52
C VAL A 183 2.29 17.18 -2.08
N ALA A 184 1.65 17.22 -0.90
CA ALA A 184 1.09 18.46 -0.35
C ALA A 184 2.16 19.49 0.02
N ALA A 185 3.33 19.06 0.50
CA ALA A 185 4.43 19.96 0.81
C ALA A 185 5.05 20.59 -0.45
N VAL A 186 5.09 19.83 -1.56
CA VAL A 186 5.62 20.28 -2.86
C VAL A 186 4.65 21.23 -3.58
N ALA A 187 3.34 20.97 -3.54
CA ALA A 187 2.32 21.74 -4.26
C ALA A 187 1.11 22.08 -3.36
N PRO A 188 1.31 22.83 -2.26
CA PRO A 188 0.25 23.10 -1.27
C PRO A 188 -0.91 23.90 -1.85
N GLU A 189 -0.70 24.65 -2.92
CA GLU A 189 -1.76 25.42 -3.61
C GLU A 189 -2.68 24.52 -4.46
N ARG A 190 -2.29 23.28 -4.73
CA ARG A 190 -3.06 22.31 -5.53
C ARG A 190 -3.72 21.24 -4.69
N VAL A 191 -3.15 20.91 -3.53
CA VAL A 191 -3.62 19.84 -2.65
C VAL A 191 -4.62 20.42 -1.64
N VAL A 192 -5.85 19.91 -1.63
CA VAL A 192 -6.90 20.37 -0.71
C VAL A 192 -6.81 19.71 0.66
N GLY A 193 -6.22 18.52 0.75
CA GLY A 193 -6.06 17.77 1.98
C GLY A 193 -5.24 16.49 1.77
N VAL A 194 -4.67 16.01 2.87
CA VAL A 194 -3.90 14.76 2.96
C VAL A 194 -4.66 13.79 3.86
N HIS A 195 -5.00 12.62 3.35
CA HIS A 195 -5.56 11.52 4.14
C HIS A 195 -4.57 10.35 4.15
N ILE A 196 -4.29 9.80 5.33
CA ILE A 196 -3.43 8.61 5.44
C ILE A 196 -4.08 7.53 6.30
N ASP A 197 -3.70 6.27 6.08
CA ASP A 197 -4.26 5.15 6.83
C ASP A 197 -3.65 5.03 8.23
N GLY A 198 -2.41 5.47 8.38
CA GLY A 198 -1.66 5.53 9.62
C GLY A 198 -0.23 6.05 9.36
N GLY A 199 0.57 6.20 10.41
CA GLY A 199 1.98 6.61 10.27
C GLY A 199 2.32 7.97 10.88
N PHE A 200 1.33 8.82 11.19
CA PHE A 200 1.59 10.06 11.93
C PHE A 200 1.57 9.86 13.44
N GLY A 201 2.45 10.58 14.12
CA GLY A 201 2.47 10.69 15.58
C GLY A 201 3.02 9.47 16.30
N PHE A 202 3.68 8.56 15.62
CA PHE A 202 4.40 7.49 16.28
C PHE A 202 5.54 8.08 17.11
N PRO A 203 5.63 7.72 18.41
CA PRO A 203 6.69 8.23 19.28
C PRO A 203 8.05 7.66 18.87
N THR A 204 9.08 8.41 19.20
CA THR A 204 10.49 8.04 19.05
C THR A 204 11.21 8.04 20.40
N ALA A 205 12.42 7.55 20.45
CA ALA A 205 13.24 7.60 21.68
C ALA A 205 13.44 9.05 22.21
N ALA A 206 13.43 10.03 21.32
CA ALA A 206 13.55 11.45 21.68
C ALA A 206 12.34 11.99 22.47
N ASP A 207 11.16 11.35 22.32
CA ASP A 207 9.94 11.77 23.00
C ASP A 207 9.83 11.22 24.43
N VAL A 208 10.57 10.14 24.76
CA VAL A 208 10.47 9.41 26.02
C VAL A 208 10.66 10.30 27.27
N PRO A 209 11.59 11.28 27.31
CA PRO A 209 11.75 12.15 28.46
C PRO A 209 10.51 12.95 28.85
N GLU A 210 9.67 13.30 27.88
CA GLU A 210 8.46 14.11 28.04
C GLU A 210 7.19 13.27 28.27
N MET A 211 7.29 11.93 28.23
CA MET A 211 6.16 11.03 28.38
C MET A 211 5.75 10.88 29.85
N SER A 212 4.44 10.88 30.08
CA SER A 212 3.83 10.38 31.31
C SER A 212 4.09 8.86 31.49
N ALA A 213 3.83 8.33 32.68
CA ALA A 213 3.97 6.89 32.92
C ALA A 213 3.09 6.03 32.01
N ALA A 214 1.86 6.49 31.71
CA ALA A 214 0.94 5.79 30.80
C ALA A 214 1.46 5.81 29.35
N GLU A 215 1.92 6.95 28.87
CA GLU A 215 2.49 7.09 27.52
C GLU A 215 3.78 6.28 27.35
N ARG A 216 4.58 6.17 28.40
CA ARG A 216 5.78 5.32 28.39
C ARG A 216 5.44 3.83 28.29
N ALA A 217 4.40 3.38 29.00
CA ALA A 217 3.93 2.00 28.89
C ALA A 217 3.41 1.69 27.48
N GLU A 218 2.71 2.63 26.85
CA GLU A 218 2.28 2.53 25.45
C GLU A 218 3.48 2.43 24.48
N TRP A 219 4.49 3.29 24.68
CA TRP A 219 5.73 3.22 23.92
C TRP A 219 6.43 1.86 24.05
N GLU A 220 6.55 1.32 25.28
CA GLU A 220 7.17 0.02 25.52
C GLU A 220 6.41 -1.12 24.82
N GLN A 221 5.07 -1.09 24.84
CA GLN A 221 4.25 -2.06 24.10
C GLN A 221 4.47 -1.96 22.59
N MET A 222 4.56 -0.75 22.04
CA MET A 222 4.83 -0.54 20.62
C MET A 222 6.23 -1.03 20.24
N GLN A 223 7.27 -0.78 21.07
CA GLN A 223 8.61 -1.31 20.85
C GLN A 223 8.63 -2.85 20.87
N GLN A 224 7.90 -3.46 21.78
CA GLN A 224 7.76 -4.91 21.83
C GLN A 224 7.08 -5.47 20.55
N TRP A 225 6.05 -4.82 20.07
CA TRP A 225 5.38 -5.19 18.81
C TRP A 225 6.34 -5.04 17.61
N MET A 226 7.05 -3.93 17.49
CA MET A 226 8.00 -3.68 16.41
C MET A 226 9.18 -4.66 16.41
N SER A 227 9.58 -5.19 17.56
CA SER A 227 10.63 -6.20 17.68
C SER A 227 10.18 -7.61 17.32
N GLY A 228 8.86 -7.83 17.14
CA GLY A 228 8.29 -9.08 16.67
C GLY A 228 8.34 -9.22 15.16
N GLY A 229 8.18 -10.43 14.67
CA GLY A 229 8.10 -10.70 13.22
C GLY A 229 9.44 -10.66 12.49
N VAL A 230 9.38 -10.60 11.17
CA VAL A 230 10.56 -10.53 10.29
C VAL A 230 10.81 -9.09 9.89
N ASP A 231 11.96 -8.52 10.28
CA ASP A 231 12.34 -7.17 9.86
C ASP A 231 12.65 -7.11 8.36
N HIS A 232 11.60 -6.88 7.56
CA HIS A 232 11.72 -6.75 6.12
C HIS A 232 12.50 -5.49 5.71
N HIS A 233 12.48 -4.43 6.50
CA HIS A 233 13.28 -3.24 6.23
C HIS A 233 14.76 -3.56 6.29
N ALA A 234 15.21 -4.32 7.29
CA ALA A 234 16.61 -4.75 7.39
C ALA A 234 17.02 -5.67 6.23
N LEU A 235 16.18 -6.66 5.90
CA LEU A 235 16.43 -7.58 4.79
C LEU A 235 16.53 -6.84 3.45
N LEU A 236 15.54 -6.02 3.14
CA LEU A 236 15.44 -5.34 1.85
C LEU A 236 16.39 -4.14 1.72
N ARG A 237 16.89 -3.57 2.84
CA ARG A 237 18.01 -2.62 2.82
C ARG A 237 19.33 -3.29 2.51
N ALA A 238 19.55 -4.51 3.03
CA ALA A 238 20.84 -5.19 2.93
C ALA A 238 21.10 -5.79 1.55
N ALA A 239 20.13 -6.53 0.99
CA ALA A 239 20.37 -7.34 -0.19
C ALA A 239 19.12 -7.70 -1.00
N PRO A 240 18.27 -6.72 -1.43
CA PRO A 240 17.04 -7.03 -2.14
C PRO A 240 17.27 -7.82 -3.43
N GLN A 241 18.32 -7.50 -4.19
CA GLN A 241 18.68 -8.21 -5.41
C GLN A 241 19.01 -9.69 -5.16
N THR A 242 19.65 -10.00 -4.04
CA THR A 242 19.98 -11.41 -3.68
C THR A 242 18.72 -12.23 -3.44
N PHE A 243 17.73 -11.67 -2.72
CA PHE A 243 16.47 -12.36 -2.48
C PHE A 243 15.60 -12.45 -3.73
N SER A 244 15.69 -11.48 -4.63
CA SER A 244 14.92 -11.47 -5.89
C SER A 244 15.16 -12.69 -6.75
N TYR A 245 16.36 -13.24 -6.78
CA TYR A 245 16.63 -14.49 -7.51
C TYR A 245 15.76 -15.65 -7.04
N ALA A 246 15.52 -15.75 -5.71
CA ALA A 246 14.67 -16.80 -5.16
C ALA A 246 13.18 -16.50 -5.40
N TRP A 247 12.75 -15.25 -5.25
CA TRP A 247 11.36 -14.87 -5.44
C TRP A 247 10.91 -14.92 -6.90
N ASN A 248 11.77 -14.57 -7.83
CA ASN A 248 11.45 -14.61 -9.26
C ASN A 248 11.61 -16.03 -9.86
N ASP A 249 12.24 -16.98 -9.16
CA ASP A 249 12.37 -18.36 -9.61
C ASP A 249 11.37 -19.30 -8.94
N SER A 250 10.93 -19.00 -7.71
CA SER A 250 9.99 -19.81 -6.95
C SER A 250 8.70 -19.04 -6.65
N PRO A 251 7.57 -19.35 -7.33
CA PRO A 251 6.28 -18.71 -7.02
C PRO A 251 5.86 -18.98 -5.57
N VAL A 252 6.12 -20.17 -5.05
CA VAL A 252 5.84 -20.53 -3.64
C VAL A 252 6.75 -19.76 -2.68
N GLY A 253 7.99 -19.48 -3.08
CA GLY A 253 8.90 -18.63 -2.29
C GLY A 253 8.43 -17.20 -2.20
N LEU A 254 7.94 -16.63 -3.31
CA LEU A 254 7.31 -15.31 -3.34
C LEU A 254 6.02 -15.30 -2.52
N LEU A 255 5.14 -16.29 -2.72
CA LEU A 255 3.89 -16.42 -1.97
C LEU A 255 4.15 -16.50 -0.46
N ALA A 256 5.11 -17.31 -0.02
CA ALA A 256 5.49 -17.42 1.39
C ALA A 256 5.93 -16.06 1.97
N TRP A 257 6.78 -15.33 1.24
CA TRP A 257 7.27 -14.03 1.65
C TRP A 257 6.15 -13.01 1.82
N MET A 258 5.23 -12.94 0.84
CA MET A 258 4.11 -11.99 0.90
C MET A 258 3.11 -12.38 1.98
N MET A 259 2.75 -13.67 2.10
CA MET A 259 1.82 -14.14 3.15
C MET A 259 2.37 -13.95 4.56
N GLN A 260 3.69 -14.03 4.75
CA GLN A 260 4.31 -13.65 6.02
C GLN A 260 3.97 -12.21 6.38
N LYS A 261 4.06 -11.27 5.43
CA LYS A 261 3.78 -9.86 5.66
C LYS A 261 2.29 -9.59 5.82
N PHE A 262 1.45 -10.18 4.99
CA PHE A 262 0.00 -10.06 5.18
C PHE A 262 -0.43 -10.57 6.57
N LYS A 263 0.12 -11.69 7.05
CA LYS A 263 -0.16 -12.20 8.40
C LYS A 263 0.33 -11.27 9.51
N GLU A 264 1.53 -10.73 9.39
CA GLU A 264 2.10 -9.84 10.41
C GLU A 264 1.27 -8.55 10.55
N PHE A 265 0.76 -8.01 9.45
CA PHE A 265 0.05 -6.74 9.43
C PHE A 265 -1.48 -6.85 9.53
N THR A 266 -2.08 -8.04 9.34
CA THR A 266 -3.50 -8.27 9.68
C THR A 266 -3.72 -8.65 11.16
N MET A 267 -2.67 -8.90 11.89
CA MET A 267 -2.48 -9.09 13.34
C MET A 267 -3.55 -9.89 14.10
N THR A 268 -4.81 -9.51 13.97
CA THR A 268 -5.93 -10.00 14.81
C THR A 268 -6.53 -11.33 14.36
N VAL A 269 -6.22 -11.78 13.14
CA VAL A 269 -6.80 -13.00 12.55
C VAL A 269 -5.78 -14.14 12.47
N PRO A 270 -6.19 -15.41 12.58
CA PRO A 270 -5.30 -16.56 12.45
C PRO A 270 -4.57 -16.66 11.12
N THR A 271 -5.24 -16.35 10.01
CA THR A 271 -4.66 -16.33 8.64
C THR A 271 -5.10 -15.08 7.90
N PRO A 272 -4.32 -14.57 6.93
CA PRO A 272 -4.66 -13.37 6.16
C PRO A 272 -6.04 -13.43 5.48
N GLU A 273 -6.45 -14.60 5.00
CA GLU A 273 -7.73 -14.81 4.28
C GLU A 273 -8.97 -14.64 5.15
N GLN A 274 -8.80 -14.54 6.46
CA GLN A 274 -9.91 -14.22 7.38
C GLN A 274 -10.21 -12.72 7.44
N ALA A 275 -9.30 -11.88 6.95
CA ALA A 275 -9.46 -10.44 6.84
C ALA A 275 -9.63 -9.99 5.38
N ILE A 276 -8.87 -10.59 4.45
CA ILE A 276 -8.80 -10.17 3.05
C ILE A 276 -9.20 -11.36 2.17
N ASP A 277 -9.99 -11.12 1.13
CA ASP A 277 -10.36 -12.16 0.17
C ASP A 277 -9.12 -12.87 -0.40
N ARG A 278 -9.15 -14.20 -0.42
CA ARG A 278 -8.04 -15.04 -0.84
C ARG A 278 -7.60 -14.80 -2.27
N ASP A 279 -8.57 -14.64 -3.17
CA ASP A 279 -8.27 -14.41 -4.58
C ASP A 279 -7.77 -12.98 -4.82
N HIS A 280 -8.18 -12.02 -3.97
CA HIS A 280 -7.61 -10.68 -3.97
C HIS A 280 -6.14 -10.69 -3.57
N LEU A 281 -5.76 -11.43 -2.51
CA LEU A 281 -4.37 -11.64 -2.12
C LEU A 281 -3.56 -12.28 -3.25
N LEU A 282 -4.09 -13.36 -3.88
CA LEU A 282 -3.43 -14.05 -4.98
C LEU A 282 -3.32 -13.19 -6.24
N THR A 283 -4.27 -12.30 -6.48
CA THR A 283 -4.19 -11.33 -7.59
C THR A 283 -2.99 -10.40 -7.40
N ASN A 284 -2.79 -9.89 -6.20
CA ASN A 284 -1.62 -9.06 -5.89
C ASN A 284 -0.30 -9.86 -6.00
N VAL A 285 -0.25 -11.08 -5.47
CA VAL A 285 0.93 -11.97 -5.60
C VAL A 285 1.22 -12.30 -7.06
N SER A 286 0.19 -12.63 -7.85
CA SER A 286 0.32 -12.94 -9.26
C SER A 286 0.82 -11.75 -10.08
N LEU A 287 0.39 -10.53 -9.74
CA LEU A 287 0.91 -9.32 -10.37
C LEU A 287 2.43 -9.18 -10.15
N TYR A 288 2.91 -9.38 -8.92
CA TYR A 288 4.36 -9.38 -8.62
C TYR A 288 5.11 -10.48 -9.36
N TRP A 289 4.50 -11.67 -9.46
CA TRP A 289 5.09 -12.80 -10.17
C TRP A 289 5.27 -12.49 -11.66
N PHE A 290 4.20 -12.08 -12.35
CA PHE A 290 4.22 -11.85 -13.79
C PHE A 290 5.04 -10.61 -14.19
N THR A 291 5.18 -9.64 -13.30
CA THR A 291 5.99 -8.44 -13.57
C THR A 291 7.43 -8.55 -13.07
N GLY A 292 7.76 -9.58 -12.26
CA GLY A 292 9.10 -9.78 -11.71
C GLY A 292 9.55 -8.66 -10.76
N THR A 293 8.61 -7.94 -10.12
CA THR A 293 8.91 -6.70 -9.39
C THR A 293 9.24 -6.89 -7.90
N SER A 294 9.44 -8.13 -7.44
CA SER A 294 9.75 -8.41 -6.03
C SER A 294 11.00 -7.68 -5.51
N GLY A 295 12.03 -7.54 -6.35
CA GLY A 295 13.25 -6.81 -5.99
C GLY A 295 13.13 -5.32 -6.18
N THR A 296 12.62 -4.89 -7.33
CA THR A 296 12.53 -3.47 -7.69
C THR A 296 11.59 -2.68 -6.77
N SER A 297 10.51 -3.31 -6.28
CA SER A 297 9.57 -2.72 -5.33
C SER A 297 10.19 -2.42 -3.95
N SER A 298 11.38 -2.95 -3.67
CA SER A 298 12.08 -2.75 -2.40
C SER A 298 12.86 -1.43 -2.33
N TRP A 299 12.88 -0.62 -3.40
CA TRP A 299 13.69 0.60 -3.43
C TRP A 299 13.47 1.54 -2.23
N PRO A 300 12.27 1.70 -1.64
CA PRO A 300 12.10 2.55 -0.47
C PRO A 300 12.97 2.12 0.71
N MET A 301 13.19 0.81 0.86
CA MET A 301 14.01 0.25 1.93
C MET A 301 15.51 0.41 1.65
N TYR A 302 16.01 0.00 0.47
CA TYR A 302 17.45 0.09 0.18
C TYR A 302 17.92 1.52 -0.09
N GLU A 303 17.07 2.45 -0.50
CA GLU A 303 17.36 3.89 -0.54
C GLU A 303 17.21 4.56 0.85
N ARG A 304 17.02 3.76 1.89
CA ARG A 304 17.05 4.16 3.31
C ARG A 304 15.94 5.14 3.71
N LEU A 305 14.80 5.17 3.01
CA LEU A 305 13.69 6.07 3.33
C LEU A 305 13.06 5.78 4.69
N THR A 306 13.20 4.55 5.16
CA THR A 306 12.69 4.07 6.45
C THR A 306 13.75 4.04 7.54
N LEU A 307 14.87 4.75 7.36
CA LEU A 307 15.97 4.81 8.32
C LEU A 307 16.24 6.26 8.69
N ALA A 308 16.10 6.58 9.97
CA ALA A 308 16.45 7.87 10.54
C ALA A 308 17.98 8.03 10.70
N ASP A 309 18.46 9.26 10.87
CA ASP A 309 19.90 9.59 10.99
C ASP A 309 20.56 8.90 12.20
N ASP A 310 19.79 8.66 13.27
CA ASP A 310 20.24 7.94 14.47
C ASP A 310 20.24 6.41 14.31
N GLY A 311 19.85 5.91 13.14
CA GLY A 311 19.73 4.47 12.84
C GLY A 311 18.40 3.85 13.25
N GLY A 312 17.48 4.62 13.84
CA GLY A 312 16.12 4.20 14.16
C GLY A 312 15.22 4.14 12.93
N PHE A 313 13.95 3.75 13.14
CA PHE A 313 12.95 3.77 12.09
C PHE A 313 12.46 5.19 11.81
N ALA A 314 12.51 5.62 10.55
CA ALA A 314 12.03 6.93 10.13
C ALA A 314 10.53 6.85 9.80
N TRP A 315 9.70 7.52 10.59
CA TRP A 315 8.27 7.66 10.32
C TRP A 315 8.00 8.73 9.26
N PRO A 316 6.81 8.71 8.61
CA PRO A 316 6.43 9.72 7.63
C PRO A 316 6.56 11.15 8.17
N THR A 317 7.20 12.02 7.41
CA THR A 317 7.31 13.44 7.75
C THR A 317 6.00 14.15 7.41
N GLY A 318 5.43 14.85 8.39
CA GLY A 318 4.21 15.62 8.24
C GLY A 318 4.38 16.93 7.47
N GLN A 319 3.27 17.65 7.34
CA GLN A 319 3.21 18.99 6.75
C GLN A 319 2.06 19.81 7.39
N ARG A 320 2.22 21.13 7.47
CA ARG A 320 1.23 22.03 8.09
C ARG A 320 0.49 22.94 7.09
N ARG A 321 0.78 22.81 5.80
CA ARG A 321 0.26 23.72 4.77
C ARG A 321 -1.17 23.44 4.39
N VAL A 322 -1.58 22.19 4.46
CA VAL A 322 -2.96 21.77 4.14
C VAL A 322 -3.50 20.87 5.25
N PRO A 323 -4.85 20.78 5.40
CA PRO A 323 -5.47 19.87 6.37
C PRO A 323 -5.03 18.43 6.19
N SER A 324 -4.83 17.72 7.31
CA SER A 324 -4.47 16.30 7.32
C SER A 324 -5.48 15.50 8.14
N GLY A 325 -5.80 14.29 7.65
CA GLY A 325 -6.64 13.30 8.32
C GLY A 325 -5.94 11.94 8.39
N VAL A 326 -6.29 11.15 9.40
CA VAL A 326 -5.73 9.82 9.64
C VAL A 326 -6.88 8.85 9.88
N TYR A 327 -6.95 7.77 9.09
CA TYR A 327 -7.99 6.74 9.22
C TYR A 327 -7.94 6.02 10.58
N GLY A 328 -6.79 5.47 10.92
CA GLY A 328 -6.55 4.79 12.19
C GLY A 328 -5.96 5.76 13.21
N GLY A 329 -6.79 6.62 13.77
CA GLY A 329 -6.36 7.78 14.56
C GLY A 329 -5.52 7.52 15.81
N GLY A 330 -5.33 6.29 16.27
CA GLY A 330 -4.45 5.95 17.38
C GLY A 330 -4.76 6.69 18.70
N SER A 331 -3.83 6.61 19.65
CA SER A 331 -3.97 7.13 21.01
C SER A 331 -3.90 8.66 21.10
N ALA A 332 -4.17 9.19 22.29
CA ALA A 332 -3.98 10.61 22.60
C ALA A 332 -2.51 11.05 22.48
N LEU A 333 -1.57 10.15 22.81
CA LEU A 333 -0.14 10.38 22.62
C LEU A 333 0.17 10.57 21.12
N MET A 334 -0.26 9.62 20.30
CA MET A 334 -0.03 9.69 18.84
C MET A 334 -0.64 10.95 18.22
N ARG A 335 -1.87 11.34 18.63
CA ARG A 335 -2.48 12.56 18.15
C ARG A 335 -1.67 13.80 18.54
N ARG A 336 -1.26 13.92 19.79
CA ARG A 336 -0.44 15.04 20.29
C ARG A 336 0.88 15.16 19.52
N LEU A 337 1.51 14.02 19.22
CA LEU A 337 2.76 13.99 18.45
C LEU A 337 2.52 14.33 16.97
N ALA A 338 1.44 13.81 16.36
CA ALA A 338 1.07 14.13 14.98
C ALA A 338 0.81 15.64 14.79
N GLU A 339 0.17 16.30 15.75
CA GLU A 339 -0.13 17.74 15.71
C GLU A 339 1.14 18.64 15.76
N ARG A 340 2.31 18.08 16.11
CA ARG A 340 3.57 18.83 16.04
C ARG A 340 3.96 19.20 14.61
N ASP A 341 3.67 18.31 13.65
CA ASP A 341 4.15 18.43 12.28
C ASP A 341 3.03 18.48 11.24
N ASN A 342 1.78 18.38 11.68
CA ASN A 342 0.61 18.36 10.80
C ASN A 342 -0.50 19.28 11.28
N THR A 343 -1.32 19.76 10.35
CA THR A 343 -2.61 20.41 10.64
C THR A 343 -3.70 19.33 10.68
N ILE A 344 -3.81 18.62 11.80
CA ILE A 344 -4.75 17.51 11.97
C ILE A 344 -6.17 18.05 12.17
N VAL A 345 -7.08 17.70 11.26
CA VAL A 345 -8.51 18.07 11.30
C VAL A 345 -9.44 16.85 11.38
N HIS A 346 -8.91 15.64 11.15
CA HIS A 346 -9.66 14.40 11.16
C HIS A 346 -8.82 13.30 11.84
N TRP A 347 -9.36 12.75 12.94
CA TRP A 347 -8.70 11.75 13.76
C TRP A 347 -9.74 10.86 14.43
N PRO A 348 -10.46 10.02 13.66
CA PRO A 348 -11.48 9.14 14.21
C PRO A 348 -10.86 8.07 15.12
N GLN A 349 -11.68 7.60 16.05
CA GLN A 349 -11.32 6.53 16.97
C GLN A 349 -12.17 5.30 16.67
N GLY A 350 -11.53 4.13 16.64
CA GLY A 350 -12.23 2.85 16.51
C GLY A 350 -12.71 2.49 15.11
N ASN A 351 -12.15 3.11 14.08
CA ASN A 351 -12.34 2.64 12.71
C ASN A 351 -11.85 1.17 12.60
N PRO A 352 -12.61 0.29 11.93
CA PRO A 352 -12.23 -1.12 11.77
C PRO A 352 -11.08 -1.27 10.76
N GLY A 353 -10.50 -2.45 10.72
CA GLY A 353 -9.52 -2.84 9.72
C GLY A 353 -8.11 -3.02 10.27
N SER A 354 -7.25 -3.53 9.41
CA SER A 354 -5.83 -3.75 9.66
C SER A 354 -4.98 -2.68 8.98
N HIS A 355 -3.68 -2.95 8.85
CA HIS A 355 -2.78 -2.16 8.00
C HIS A 355 -3.24 -2.09 6.53
N PHE A 356 -3.95 -3.12 6.07
CA PHE A 356 -4.46 -3.21 4.69
C PHE A 356 -5.93 -2.80 4.58
N VAL A 357 -6.31 -1.72 5.22
CA VAL A 357 -7.70 -1.28 5.36
C VAL A 357 -8.45 -1.13 4.04
N ALA A 358 -7.78 -0.78 2.97
CA ALA A 358 -8.38 -0.70 1.64
C ALA A 358 -8.83 -2.06 1.09
N MET A 359 -8.26 -3.15 1.60
CA MET A 359 -8.57 -4.52 1.18
C MET A 359 -9.51 -5.23 2.16
N ASP A 360 -9.37 -5.00 3.47
CA ASP A 360 -10.15 -5.71 4.51
C ASP A 360 -11.44 -4.97 4.91
N GLU A 361 -11.45 -3.64 4.86
CA GLU A 361 -12.62 -2.80 5.23
C GLU A 361 -12.88 -1.69 4.19
N PRO A 362 -13.01 -2.01 2.89
CA PRO A 362 -13.06 -0.99 1.83
C PRO A 362 -14.23 -0.03 1.96
N LEU A 363 -15.40 -0.46 2.45
CA LEU A 363 -16.56 0.41 2.60
C LEU A 363 -16.38 1.41 3.76
N ALA A 364 -15.82 0.96 4.88
CA ALA A 364 -15.50 1.82 6.02
C ALA A 364 -14.41 2.84 5.63
N HIS A 365 -13.39 2.39 4.93
CA HIS A 365 -12.31 3.24 4.42
C HIS A 365 -12.82 4.31 3.45
N ALA A 366 -13.64 3.91 2.46
CA ALA A 366 -14.27 4.85 1.53
C ALA A 366 -15.17 5.87 2.24
N ALA A 367 -15.91 5.46 3.28
CA ALA A 367 -16.76 6.36 4.07
C ALA A 367 -15.93 7.39 4.83
N ASP A 368 -14.80 6.98 5.40
CA ASP A 368 -13.90 7.86 6.14
C ASP A 368 -13.19 8.87 5.22
N ILE A 369 -12.69 8.42 4.06
CA ILE A 369 -12.14 9.31 3.02
C ILE A 369 -13.17 10.37 2.63
N ARG A 370 -14.44 9.99 2.36
CA ARG A 370 -15.51 10.93 2.06
C ARG A 370 -15.76 11.91 3.21
N ALA A 371 -15.78 11.41 4.45
CA ALA A 371 -16.00 12.24 5.64
C ALA A 371 -14.92 13.31 5.79
N PHE A 372 -13.66 12.94 5.63
CA PHE A 372 -12.52 13.87 5.67
C PHE A 372 -12.62 14.94 4.59
N PHE A 373 -12.81 14.54 3.33
CA PHE A 373 -12.82 15.50 2.21
C PHE A 373 -14.10 16.32 2.07
N ARG A 374 -15.18 16.01 2.80
CA ARG A 374 -16.47 16.71 2.69
C ARG A 374 -16.36 18.22 2.87
N GLY A 375 -15.53 18.67 3.80
CA GLY A 375 -15.33 20.09 4.11
C GLY A 375 -14.22 20.79 3.31
N LEU A 376 -13.56 20.06 2.39
CA LEU A 376 -12.34 20.52 1.69
C LEU A 376 -12.52 20.64 0.17
N ARG A 377 -13.73 20.37 -0.32
CA ARG A 377 -14.07 20.39 -1.77
C ARG A 377 -14.13 21.78 -2.37
#